data_9117764d4bf9cd22e9d7f9fe4b5071a2
#
_entry.id   9117764d4bf9cd22e9d7f9fe4b5071a2
#
_cell.length_a   1.000
_cell.length_b   1.000
_cell.length_c   1.000
_cell.angle_alpha   90.00
_cell.angle_beta   90.00
_cell.angle_gamma   90.00
#
_symmetry.space_group_name_H-M   'P 1'
#
loop_
_entity.id
_entity.type
_entity.pdbx_description
1 polymer ?
#
loop_
_entity_poly.entity_id
_entity_poly.type
_entity_poly.pdbx_seq_one_letter_code
_entity_poly.pdbx_strand_id
1 'polypeptide(L)'
;MNQQEFLQDLETFLQEWQNDEPTVWVHTSGSTDTPKPMQVEKKRMEASARLTCSFLGLKEGDSALLCMPLQYIAGKMVVVRSLVAGLRLIPMAPSGHPLKNLKEAPTFAAMIPMQVYNTLQVTEEKAILMGIKHLIIGGGAIDDALANELKDFPNQVWSTYGMTETLSHIALRRLNGSDASDWYTPFEQVSIRLSEEGTLIIHAPNVCAEELITNDIAEINEEGKFRILGRKDNTINSGGVKIQIELVEATLKAHLDIPFQITARKDAKFGEIVVLIYNKVGNEDDIRRVCESELPTYWVPKAYIAVDELPMTGTGKPDRASARRIANGE
;
A
#
# COMPACT_ATOMS: atom_id res chain seq x y z
N MET A 1 -1.42 18.87 -11.50
CA MET A 1 -2.74 19.44 -11.07
C MET A 1 -2.47 20.62 -10.15
N ASN A 2 -3.03 21.76 -10.42
CA ASN A 2 -2.94 22.92 -9.53
C ASN A 2 -4.09 22.90 -8.49
N GLN A 3 -4.04 23.81 -7.49
CA GLN A 3 -5.03 23.85 -6.42
C GLN A 3 -6.45 24.17 -6.91
N GLN A 4 -6.59 25.03 -7.92
CA GLN A 4 -7.89 25.41 -8.45
C GLN A 4 -8.56 24.26 -9.22
N GLU A 5 -7.81 23.54 -10.05
CA GLU A 5 -8.28 22.32 -10.73
C GLU A 5 -8.74 21.28 -9.73
N PHE A 6 -7.96 21.07 -8.66
CA PHE A 6 -8.29 20.10 -7.63
C PHE A 6 -9.58 20.47 -6.85
N LEU A 7 -9.81 21.75 -6.58
CA LEU A 7 -11.06 22.19 -5.95
C LEU A 7 -12.26 22.02 -6.88
N GLN A 8 -12.08 22.17 -8.20
CA GLN A 8 -13.11 21.89 -9.19
C GLN A 8 -13.45 20.39 -9.25
N ASP A 9 -12.43 19.52 -9.18
CA ASP A 9 -12.65 18.06 -9.10
C ASP A 9 -13.41 17.69 -7.82
N LEU A 10 -13.09 18.34 -6.70
CA LEU A 10 -13.80 18.13 -5.43
C LEU A 10 -15.27 18.56 -5.54
N GLU A 11 -15.54 19.72 -6.11
CA GLU A 11 -16.91 20.20 -6.32
C GLU A 11 -17.69 19.25 -7.22
N THR A 12 -17.08 18.80 -8.31
CA THR A 12 -17.69 17.81 -9.23
C THR A 12 -18.03 16.50 -8.49
N PHE A 13 -17.13 16.00 -7.65
CA PHE A 13 -17.40 14.80 -6.86
C PHE A 13 -18.51 15.04 -5.81
N LEU A 14 -18.55 16.18 -5.16
CA LEU A 14 -19.62 16.51 -4.21
C LEU A 14 -21.00 16.57 -4.88
N GLN A 15 -21.09 17.11 -6.10
CA GLN A 15 -22.31 17.10 -6.91
C GLN A 15 -22.71 15.67 -7.31
N GLU A 16 -21.74 14.84 -7.76
CA GLU A 16 -21.97 13.42 -8.03
C GLU A 16 -22.43 12.66 -6.77
N TRP A 17 -21.87 12.98 -5.61
CA TRP A 17 -22.24 12.36 -4.34
C TRP A 17 -23.66 12.73 -3.89
N GLN A 18 -24.08 13.97 -4.10
CA GLN A 18 -25.38 14.51 -3.65
C GLN A 18 -26.53 14.19 -4.60
N ASN A 19 -26.29 13.73 -5.83
CA ASN A 19 -27.36 13.36 -6.73
C ASN A 19 -28.06 12.06 -6.29
N ASP A 20 -29.24 11.78 -6.89
CA ASP A 20 -30.08 10.63 -6.55
C ASP A 20 -29.56 9.28 -7.07
N GLU A 21 -28.44 9.27 -7.83
CA GLU A 21 -27.85 8.03 -8.34
C GLU A 21 -27.28 7.21 -7.19
N PRO A 22 -27.55 5.89 -7.12
CA PRO A 22 -27.09 5.04 -6.02
C PRO A 22 -25.61 4.72 -6.06
N THR A 23 -24.94 5.03 -7.18
CA THR A 23 -23.54 4.68 -7.44
C THR A 23 -22.71 5.89 -7.83
N VAL A 24 -21.39 5.79 -7.70
CA VAL A 24 -20.40 6.72 -8.23
C VAL A 24 -19.33 5.96 -9.02
N TRP A 25 -18.71 6.66 -9.96
CA TRP A 25 -17.59 6.11 -10.73
C TRP A 25 -16.28 6.24 -9.98
N VAL A 26 -15.48 5.18 -9.98
CA VAL A 26 -14.10 5.16 -9.50
C VAL A 26 -13.20 4.46 -10.51
N HIS A 27 -11.88 4.68 -10.41
CA HIS A 27 -10.90 3.96 -11.22
C HIS A 27 -10.07 3.06 -10.33
N THR A 28 -9.81 1.84 -10.78
CA THR A 28 -8.87 0.95 -10.11
C THR A 28 -7.47 1.55 -10.21
N SER A 29 -6.69 1.47 -9.14
CA SER A 29 -5.30 1.95 -9.12
C SER A 29 -4.31 0.97 -9.77
N GLY A 30 -4.79 -0.02 -10.53
CA GLY A 30 -4.12 -1.18 -11.14
C GLY A 30 -2.59 -1.20 -11.03
N SER A 31 -2.04 -2.25 -10.44
CA SER A 31 -0.59 -2.47 -10.38
C SER A 31 -0.01 -3.05 -11.68
N THR A 32 -0.88 -3.47 -12.61
CA THR A 32 -0.47 -4.21 -13.81
C THR A 32 -1.18 -3.79 -15.11
N ASP A 33 -2.23 -2.94 -15.04
CA ASP A 33 -3.06 -2.60 -16.21
C ASP A 33 -3.50 -1.14 -16.20
N THR A 34 -4.01 -0.67 -17.36
CA THR A 34 -4.67 0.63 -17.49
C THR A 34 -5.80 0.74 -16.45
N PRO A 35 -5.93 1.87 -15.72
CA PRO A 35 -7.01 2.07 -14.76
C PRO A 35 -8.38 1.80 -15.38
N LYS A 36 -9.13 0.86 -14.82
CA LYS A 36 -10.46 0.49 -15.34
C LYS A 36 -11.53 1.24 -14.53
N PRO A 37 -12.51 1.89 -15.20
CA PRO A 37 -13.63 2.48 -14.50
C PRO A 37 -14.54 1.38 -13.94
N MET A 38 -15.01 1.58 -12.70
CA MET A 38 -16.02 0.74 -12.06
C MET A 38 -17.03 1.59 -11.31
N GLN A 39 -18.27 1.12 -11.23
CA GLN A 39 -19.29 1.74 -10.38
C GLN A 39 -19.27 1.11 -8.99
N VAL A 40 -19.37 1.95 -7.98
CA VAL A 40 -19.46 1.53 -6.58
C VAL A 40 -20.68 2.16 -5.91
N GLU A 41 -21.34 1.40 -5.04
CA GLU A 41 -22.52 1.88 -4.33
C GLU A 41 -22.14 2.91 -3.26
N LYS A 42 -22.81 4.08 -3.26
CA LYS A 42 -22.65 5.13 -2.24
C LYS A 42 -22.84 4.57 -0.82
N LYS A 43 -23.87 3.78 -0.62
CA LYS A 43 -24.20 3.14 0.67
C LYS A 43 -23.06 2.25 1.19
N ARG A 44 -22.33 1.54 0.31
CA ARG A 44 -21.17 0.74 0.70
C ARG A 44 -19.95 1.60 1.03
N MET A 45 -19.77 2.71 0.30
CA MET A 45 -18.74 3.69 0.63
C MET A 45 -18.99 4.33 1.99
N GLU A 46 -20.26 4.65 2.33
CA GLU A 46 -20.63 5.12 3.67
C GLU A 46 -20.33 4.08 4.75
N ALA A 47 -20.67 2.82 4.51
CA ALA A 47 -20.37 1.74 5.46
C ALA A 47 -18.88 1.61 5.71
N SER A 48 -18.06 1.61 4.66
CA SER A 48 -16.59 1.61 4.76
C SER A 48 -16.04 2.83 5.50
N ALA A 49 -16.62 4.01 5.25
CA ALA A 49 -16.23 5.24 5.94
C ALA A 49 -16.53 5.16 7.45
N ARG A 50 -17.72 4.65 7.84
CA ARG A 50 -18.11 4.46 9.24
C ARG A 50 -17.16 3.50 9.96
N LEU A 51 -16.77 2.39 9.34
CA LEU A 51 -15.81 1.44 9.93
C LEU A 51 -14.49 2.14 10.27
N THR A 52 -13.93 2.91 9.35
CA THR A 52 -12.67 3.65 9.59
C THR A 52 -12.85 4.70 10.69
N CYS A 53 -13.91 5.52 10.60
CA CYS A 53 -14.14 6.59 11.56
C CYS A 53 -14.38 6.03 12.98
N SER A 54 -15.11 4.94 13.10
CA SER A 54 -15.34 4.25 14.38
C SER A 54 -14.04 3.70 14.96
N PHE A 55 -13.25 2.99 14.15
CA PHE A 55 -11.96 2.42 14.57
C PHE A 55 -10.98 3.48 15.07
N LEU A 56 -10.88 4.62 14.38
CA LEU A 56 -9.98 5.71 14.74
C LEU A 56 -10.57 6.67 15.78
N GLY A 57 -11.86 6.53 16.12
CA GLY A 57 -12.55 7.43 17.03
C GLY A 57 -12.68 8.86 16.49
N LEU A 58 -12.82 9.01 15.17
CA LEU A 58 -13.04 10.31 14.52
C LEU A 58 -14.47 10.79 14.78
N LYS A 59 -14.62 12.09 15.05
CA LYS A 59 -15.88 12.70 15.44
C LYS A 59 -16.07 14.06 14.78
N GLU A 60 -17.28 14.55 14.80
CA GLU A 60 -17.65 15.86 14.30
C GLU A 60 -16.72 16.97 14.81
N GLY A 61 -16.30 17.83 13.89
CA GLY A 61 -15.34 18.92 14.14
C GLY A 61 -13.87 18.55 14.01
N ASP A 62 -13.50 17.26 14.01
CA ASP A 62 -12.14 16.83 13.68
C ASP A 62 -11.79 17.28 12.25
N SER A 63 -10.49 17.49 11.97
CA SER A 63 -10.04 17.89 10.62
C SER A 63 -9.45 16.73 9.84
N ALA A 64 -9.74 16.66 8.54
CA ALA A 64 -9.25 15.62 7.63
C ALA A 64 -8.52 16.23 6.44
N LEU A 65 -7.27 15.82 6.20
CA LEU A 65 -6.49 16.23 5.04
C LEU A 65 -6.86 15.40 3.81
N LEU A 66 -7.32 16.07 2.77
CA LEU A 66 -7.48 15.50 1.43
C LEU A 66 -6.30 15.92 0.56
N CYS A 67 -5.38 15.00 0.27
CA CYS A 67 -4.18 15.23 -0.53
C CYS A 67 -3.94 14.16 -1.60
N MET A 68 -4.99 13.43 -1.97
CA MET A 68 -4.96 12.38 -2.99
C MET A 68 -5.90 12.70 -4.15
N PRO A 69 -5.58 12.28 -5.40
CA PRO A 69 -6.45 12.55 -6.55
C PRO A 69 -7.82 11.91 -6.39
N LEU A 70 -8.87 12.67 -6.76
CA LEU A 70 -10.27 12.23 -6.68
C LEU A 70 -10.69 11.26 -7.80
N GLN A 71 -9.86 11.06 -8.82
CA GLN A 71 -10.07 10.01 -9.80
C GLN A 71 -9.97 8.59 -9.18
N TYR A 72 -9.22 8.44 -8.09
CA TYR A 72 -9.04 7.17 -7.38
C TYR A 72 -9.93 7.08 -6.15
N ILE A 73 -10.31 5.84 -5.79
CA ILE A 73 -11.17 5.56 -4.64
C ILE A 73 -10.60 6.14 -3.33
N ALA A 74 -9.27 6.14 -3.16
CA ALA A 74 -8.63 6.62 -1.94
C ALA A 74 -8.94 8.09 -1.64
N GLY A 75 -8.85 8.98 -2.64
CA GLY A 75 -9.22 10.39 -2.49
C GLY A 75 -10.71 10.58 -2.19
N LYS A 76 -11.59 9.90 -2.95
CA LYS A 76 -13.03 9.93 -2.73
C LYS A 76 -13.42 9.47 -1.32
N MET A 77 -12.75 8.43 -0.79
CA MET A 77 -13.03 7.91 0.55
C MET A 77 -12.63 8.87 1.68
N VAL A 78 -11.65 9.77 1.48
CA VAL A 78 -11.38 10.84 2.46
C VAL A 78 -12.57 11.81 2.52
N VAL A 79 -13.12 12.19 1.36
CA VAL A 79 -14.32 13.05 1.29
C VAL A 79 -15.51 12.38 1.95
N VAL A 80 -15.79 11.11 1.62
CA VAL A 80 -16.92 10.36 2.18
C VAL A 80 -16.80 10.21 3.70
N ARG A 81 -15.59 9.94 4.23
CA ARG A 81 -15.35 9.93 5.70
C ARG A 81 -15.68 11.28 6.32
N SER A 82 -15.26 12.36 5.65
CA SER A 82 -15.54 13.71 6.16
C SER A 82 -17.04 14.02 6.19
N LEU A 83 -17.78 13.63 5.16
CA LEU A 83 -19.24 13.81 5.11
C LEU A 83 -19.95 12.96 6.17
N VAL A 84 -19.56 11.70 6.32
CA VAL A 84 -20.21 10.74 7.24
C VAL A 84 -19.97 11.08 8.71
N ALA A 85 -18.77 11.57 9.06
CA ALA A 85 -18.40 11.85 10.45
C ALA A 85 -18.41 13.34 10.79
N GLY A 86 -18.83 14.23 9.87
CA GLY A 86 -18.86 15.68 10.10
C GLY A 86 -17.46 16.29 10.26
N LEU A 87 -16.46 15.77 9.53
CA LEU A 87 -15.10 16.27 9.63
C LEU A 87 -14.93 17.54 8.79
N ARG A 88 -14.10 18.46 9.27
CA ARG A 88 -13.67 19.64 8.50
C ARG A 88 -12.61 19.23 7.47
N LEU A 89 -13.00 19.15 6.21
CA LEU A 89 -12.10 18.78 5.11
C LEU A 89 -11.09 19.90 4.84
N ILE A 90 -9.82 19.53 4.67
CA ILE A 90 -8.72 20.42 4.28
C ILE A 90 -8.21 19.94 2.91
N PRO A 91 -8.69 20.51 1.80
CA PRO A 91 -8.29 20.09 0.47
C PRO A 91 -6.96 20.74 0.07
N MET A 92 -5.98 19.89 -0.24
CA MET A 92 -4.66 20.24 -0.78
C MET A 92 -4.44 19.50 -2.08
N ALA A 93 -4.04 20.19 -3.13
CA ALA A 93 -3.76 19.55 -4.42
C ALA A 93 -2.74 18.43 -4.25
N PRO A 94 -2.96 17.25 -4.87
CA PRO A 94 -2.05 16.12 -4.77
C PRO A 94 -0.63 16.49 -5.20
N SER A 95 0.32 16.23 -4.32
CA SER A 95 1.75 16.49 -4.54
C SER A 95 2.59 15.53 -3.71
N GLY A 96 3.91 15.51 -3.94
CA GLY A 96 4.86 14.80 -3.10
C GLY A 96 5.05 15.42 -1.71
N HIS A 97 4.63 16.69 -1.52
CA HIS A 97 4.77 17.47 -0.30
C HIS A 97 3.42 18.08 0.13
N PRO A 98 2.44 17.25 0.56
CA PRO A 98 1.09 17.70 0.83
C PRO A 98 0.97 18.58 2.08
N LEU A 99 1.97 18.60 2.95
CA LEU A 99 1.97 19.38 4.20
C LEU A 99 2.64 20.75 4.07
N LYS A 100 3.33 21.02 2.95
CA LYS A 100 4.16 22.22 2.75
C LYS A 100 3.49 23.56 3.12
N ASN A 101 2.20 23.69 2.86
CA ASN A 101 1.47 24.95 3.07
C ASN A 101 0.51 24.90 4.28
N LEU A 102 0.54 23.83 5.06
CA LEU A 102 -0.27 23.72 6.27
C LEU A 102 0.38 24.53 7.41
N LYS A 103 -0.45 25.17 8.20
CA LYS A 103 -0.01 25.89 9.42
C LYS A 103 -0.18 25.03 10.68
N GLU A 104 -1.11 24.09 10.63
CA GLU A 104 -1.48 23.23 11.76
C GLU A 104 -1.68 21.80 11.26
N ALA A 105 -1.35 20.85 12.12
CA ALA A 105 -1.56 19.44 11.83
C ALA A 105 -3.07 19.10 11.81
N PRO A 106 -3.56 18.39 10.78
CA PRO A 106 -4.94 17.87 10.80
C PRO A 106 -5.08 16.76 11.84
N THR A 107 -6.33 16.52 12.30
CA THR A 107 -6.61 15.38 13.19
C THR A 107 -6.38 14.05 12.46
N PHE A 108 -6.80 13.96 11.20
CA PHE A 108 -6.71 12.77 10.37
C PHE A 108 -6.06 13.07 9.02
N ALA A 109 -5.17 12.19 8.59
CA ALA A 109 -4.63 12.21 7.23
C ALA A 109 -4.49 10.78 6.69
N ALA A 110 -4.76 10.64 5.38
CA ALA A 110 -4.48 9.45 4.60
C ALA A 110 -3.42 9.81 3.55
N MET A 111 -2.28 9.14 3.58
CA MET A 111 -1.13 9.43 2.72
C MET A 111 -0.58 8.14 2.08
N ILE A 112 0.18 8.29 0.99
CA ILE A 112 0.96 7.19 0.41
C ILE A 112 2.39 7.20 0.98
N PRO A 113 3.12 6.07 0.97
CA PRO A 113 4.48 6.00 1.52
C PRO A 113 5.43 7.06 0.97
N MET A 114 5.37 7.35 -0.34
CA MET A 114 6.20 8.39 -0.98
C MET A 114 5.95 9.78 -0.39
N GLN A 115 4.68 10.15 -0.13
CA GLN A 115 4.36 11.45 0.48
C GLN A 115 4.92 11.54 1.89
N VAL A 116 4.80 10.47 2.68
CA VAL A 116 5.36 10.42 4.04
C VAL A 116 6.88 10.53 4.00
N TYR A 117 7.54 9.74 3.14
CA TYR A 117 8.98 9.80 2.96
C TYR A 117 9.47 11.21 2.63
N ASN A 118 8.88 11.86 1.61
CA ASN A 118 9.27 13.21 1.22
C ASN A 118 9.06 14.24 2.34
N THR A 119 7.93 14.13 3.04
CA THR A 119 7.59 15.00 4.18
C THR A 119 8.63 14.87 5.32
N LEU A 120 9.13 13.67 5.58
CA LEU A 120 10.16 13.42 6.61
C LEU A 120 11.49 14.11 6.30
N GLN A 121 11.79 14.39 5.01
CA GLN A 121 13.02 15.06 4.59
C GLN A 121 12.99 16.59 4.81
N VAL A 122 11.83 17.17 5.17
CA VAL A 122 11.65 18.61 5.36
C VAL A 122 11.25 18.90 6.81
N THR A 123 12.07 19.61 7.54
CA THR A 123 11.91 19.84 9.00
C THR A 123 10.53 20.39 9.37
N GLU A 124 10.06 21.39 8.64
CA GLU A 124 8.76 22.05 8.89
C GLU A 124 7.58 21.10 8.62
N GLU A 125 7.66 20.33 7.53
CA GLU A 125 6.63 19.36 7.18
C GLU A 125 6.64 18.17 8.15
N LYS A 126 7.83 17.71 8.57
CA LYS A 126 7.98 16.64 9.57
C LYS A 126 7.33 17.04 10.90
N ALA A 127 7.48 18.29 11.34
CA ALA A 127 6.83 18.78 12.57
C ALA A 127 5.30 18.71 12.46
N ILE A 128 4.72 19.07 11.30
CA ILE A 128 3.28 18.95 11.06
C ILE A 128 2.87 17.46 11.00
N LEU A 129 3.63 16.61 10.32
CA LEU A 129 3.36 15.17 10.21
C LEU A 129 3.30 14.51 11.60
N MET A 130 4.25 14.84 12.47
CA MET A 130 4.29 14.36 13.86
C MET A 130 3.09 14.85 14.69
N GLY A 131 2.49 15.98 14.33
CA GLY A 131 1.28 16.51 14.97
C GLY A 131 -0.03 15.85 14.54
N ILE A 132 -0.05 15.06 13.44
CA ILE A 132 -1.26 14.39 12.95
C ILE A 132 -1.66 13.30 13.93
N LYS A 133 -2.86 13.43 14.51
CA LYS A 133 -3.32 12.50 15.56
C LYS A 133 -3.53 11.08 15.03
N HIS A 134 -4.10 10.94 13.83
CA HIS A 134 -4.37 9.66 13.18
C HIS A 134 -3.84 9.71 11.74
N LEU A 135 -2.66 9.16 11.51
CA LEU A 135 -2.07 9.02 10.19
C LEU A 135 -2.29 7.59 9.69
N ILE A 136 -2.99 7.42 8.58
CA ILE A 136 -3.06 6.15 7.87
C ILE A 136 -2.20 6.21 6.61
N ILE A 137 -1.42 5.16 6.37
CA ILE A 137 -0.52 5.05 5.22
C ILE A 137 -0.96 3.84 4.40
N GLY A 138 -1.25 4.07 3.12
CA GLY A 138 -1.76 3.04 2.23
C GLY A 138 -1.33 3.23 0.78
N GLY A 139 -1.83 2.37 -0.10
CA GLY A 139 -1.53 2.43 -1.54
C GLY A 139 -0.17 1.85 -1.93
N GLY A 140 0.66 1.41 -1.00
CA GLY A 140 1.96 0.78 -1.24
C GLY A 140 2.47 0.07 0.01
N ALA A 141 3.49 -0.77 -0.17
CA ALA A 141 4.20 -1.36 0.95
C ALA A 141 5.01 -0.27 1.69
N ILE A 142 5.05 -0.36 3.00
CA ILE A 142 5.91 0.45 3.86
C ILE A 142 7.15 -0.38 4.11
N ASP A 143 8.30 0.11 3.69
CA ASP A 143 9.57 -0.56 3.95
C ASP A 143 10.04 -0.34 5.40
N ASP A 144 11.01 -1.14 5.82
CA ASP A 144 11.51 -1.12 7.19
C ASP A 144 12.19 0.21 7.55
N ALA A 145 12.82 0.89 6.58
CA ALA A 145 13.47 2.18 6.80
C ALA A 145 12.42 3.24 7.16
N LEU A 146 11.34 3.34 6.37
CA LEU A 146 10.22 4.25 6.64
C LEU A 146 9.51 3.87 7.95
N ALA A 147 9.28 2.57 8.19
CA ALA A 147 8.67 2.10 9.43
C ALA A 147 9.50 2.48 10.67
N ASN A 148 10.82 2.35 10.59
CA ASN A 148 11.74 2.76 11.67
C ASN A 148 11.72 4.27 11.92
N GLU A 149 11.65 5.12 10.88
CA GLU A 149 11.52 6.58 11.06
C GLU A 149 10.20 6.97 11.74
N LEU A 150 9.14 6.21 11.54
CA LEU A 150 7.82 6.46 12.12
C LEU A 150 7.66 5.89 13.54
N LYS A 151 8.55 4.99 13.97
CA LYS A 151 8.44 4.23 15.22
C LYS A 151 8.25 5.09 16.47
N ASP A 152 8.95 6.22 16.52
CA ASP A 152 8.96 7.12 17.67
C ASP A 152 7.97 8.29 17.54
N PHE A 153 7.05 8.22 16.58
CA PHE A 153 6.02 9.26 16.44
C PHE A 153 5.11 9.28 17.67
N PRO A 154 4.73 10.49 18.15
CA PRO A 154 3.96 10.63 19.39
C PRO A 154 2.50 10.19 19.22
N ASN A 155 1.99 10.24 17.98
CA ASN A 155 0.59 9.97 17.66
C ASN A 155 0.43 8.63 16.91
N GLN A 156 -0.80 8.31 16.52
CA GLN A 156 -1.12 7.01 15.94
C GLN A 156 -0.78 6.96 14.45
N VAL A 157 0.12 6.07 14.08
CA VAL A 157 0.48 5.78 12.68
C VAL A 157 0.08 4.35 12.34
N TRP A 158 -0.68 4.20 11.25
CA TRP A 158 -1.26 2.94 10.83
C TRP A 158 -0.89 2.60 9.39
N SER A 159 -0.58 1.36 9.12
CA SER A 159 -0.58 0.79 7.76
C SER A 159 -1.95 0.23 7.45
N THR A 160 -2.42 0.44 6.21
CA THR A 160 -3.72 -0.04 5.76
C THR A 160 -3.61 -1.29 4.90
N TYR A 161 -4.56 -2.21 5.04
CA TYR A 161 -4.76 -3.30 4.10
C TYR A 161 -6.16 -3.22 3.49
N GLY A 162 -6.23 -3.22 2.16
CA GLY A 162 -7.46 -3.15 1.38
C GLY A 162 -7.18 -2.99 -0.10
N MET A 163 -8.22 -3.01 -0.90
CA MET A 163 -8.18 -2.93 -2.35
C MET A 163 -9.39 -2.17 -2.89
N THR A 164 -9.46 -1.96 -4.20
CA THR A 164 -10.58 -1.23 -4.81
C THR A 164 -11.89 -1.99 -4.61
N GLU A 165 -11.85 -3.31 -4.65
CA GLU A 165 -13.00 -4.20 -4.48
C GLU A 165 -13.60 -4.13 -3.06
N THR A 166 -12.78 -3.78 -2.07
CA THR A 166 -13.24 -3.48 -0.70
C THR A 166 -13.48 -1.99 -0.46
N LEU A 167 -13.48 -1.17 -1.53
CA LEU A 167 -13.66 0.30 -1.55
C LEU A 167 -12.55 1.06 -0.83
N SER A 168 -12.01 0.51 0.22
CA SER A 168 -10.94 1.06 1.02
C SER A 168 -10.30 -0.07 1.84
N HIS A 169 -9.57 0.29 2.88
CA HIS A 169 -8.99 -0.69 3.79
C HIS A 169 -10.08 -1.37 4.65
N ILE A 170 -9.84 -2.64 4.93
CA ILE A 170 -10.66 -3.49 5.78
C ILE A 170 -9.94 -3.89 7.06
N ALA A 171 -8.69 -3.55 7.16
CA ALA A 171 -7.84 -3.82 8.33
C ALA A 171 -6.75 -2.77 8.47
N LEU A 172 -6.29 -2.56 9.69
CA LEU A 172 -5.20 -1.67 10.04
C LEU A 172 -4.17 -2.40 10.90
N ARG A 173 -2.89 -2.08 10.73
CA ARG A 173 -1.84 -2.45 11.69
C ARG A 173 -1.14 -1.21 12.22
N ARG A 174 -0.84 -1.20 13.51
CA ARG A 174 -0.11 -0.13 14.16
C ARG A 174 1.37 -0.19 13.79
N LEU A 175 1.95 0.95 13.39
CA LEU A 175 3.37 1.03 13.01
C LEU A 175 4.26 1.49 14.15
N ASN A 176 3.71 2.15 15.18
CA ASN A 176 4.47 2.84 16.21
C ASN A 176 3.90 2.66 17.62
N GLY A 177 4.74 2.98 18.62
CA GLY A 177 4.38 2.87 20.03
C GLY A 177 4.38 1.42 20.54
N SER A 178 3.83 1.22 21.75
CA SER A 178 3.74 -0.12 22.40
C SER A 178 2.91 -1.15 21.63
N ASP A 179 1.97 -0.64 20.81
CA ASP A 179 1.02 -1.48 20.07
C ASP A 179 1.50 -1.76 18.62
N ALA A 180 2.75 -1.40 18.29
CA ALA A 180 3.34 -1.69 16.99
C ALA A 180 3.31 -3.19 16.72
N SER A 181 2.87 -3.58 15.52
CA SER A 181 2.66 -4.97 15.16
C SER A 181 2.82 -5.20 13.65
N ASP A 182 3.27 -6.39 13.26
CA ASP A 182 3.24 -6.83 11.87
C ASP A 182 1.90 -7.41 11.45
N TRP A 183 0.98 -7.54 12.39
CA TRP A 183 -0.33 -8.13 12.19
C TRP A 183 -1.40 -7.07 11.98
N TYR A 184 -2.15 -7.20 10.89
CA TYR A 184 -3.34 -6.40 10.62
C TYR A 184 -4.51 -6.88 11.46
N THR A 185 -5.21 -5.96 12.08
CA THR A 185 -6.48 -6.21 12.79
C THR A 185 -7.62 -5.91 11.83
N PRO A 186 -8.43 -6.91 11.43
CA PRO A 186 -9.64 -6.68 10.64
C PRO A 186 -10.61 -5.77 11.39
N PHE A 187 -11.37 -4.97 10.64
CA PHE A 187 -12.44 -4.19 11.22
C PHE A 187 -13.56 -5.09 11.75
N GLU A 188 -14.35 -4.58 12.68
CA GLU A 188 -15.59 -5.21 13.10
C GLU A 188 -16.47 -5.55 11.88
N GLN A 189 -17.07 -6.75 11.87
CA GLN A 189 -17.89 -7.30 10.76
C GLN A 189 -17.09 -7.67 9.48
N VAL A 190 -15.76 -7.66 9.53
CA VAL A 190 -14.90 -8.25 8.51
C VAL A 190 -14.38 -9.57 9.06
N SER A 191 -14.63 -10.66 8.34
CA SER A 191 -14.03 -11.95 8.62
C SER A 191 -13.07 -12.37 7.52
N ILE A 192 -12.02 -13.07 7.93
CA ILE A 192 -10.96 -13.52 7.04
C ILE A 192 -10.71 -15.01 7.25
N ARG A 193 -10.30 -15.69 6.19
CA ARG A 193 -9.82 -17.08 6.24
C ARG A 193 -8.78 -17.31 5.15
N LEU A 194 -8.09 -18.43 5.19
CA LEU A 194 -7.17 -18.84 4.14
C LEU A 194 -7.85 -19.81 3.17
N SER A 195 -7.50 -19.72 1.89
CA SER A 195 -7.79 -20.73 0.90
C SER A 195 -6.89 -21.98 1.12
N GLU A 196 -7.14 -23.06 0.39
CA GLU A 196 -6.26 -24.24 0.37
C GLU A 196 -4.84 -23.91 -0.11
N GLU A 197 -4.69 -22.84 -0.90
CA GLU A 197 -3.39 -22.39 -1.40
C GLU A 197 -2.70 -21.35 -0.48
N GLY A 198 -3.30 -21.03 0.68
CA GLY A 198 -2.77 -20.06 1.64
C GLY A 198 -3.02 -18.59 1.25
N THR A 199 -3.90 -18.32 0.29
CA THR A 199 -4.28 -16.95 -0.05
C THR A 199 -5.39 -16.45 0.86
N LEU A 200 -5.39 -15.13 1.13
CA LEU A 200 -6.39 -14.50 1.99
C LEU A 200 -7.76 -14.47 1.29
N ILE A 201 -8.77 -14.90 1.99
CA ILE A 201 -10.19 -14.76 1.60
C ILE A 201 -10.83 -13.77 2.55
N ILE A 202 -11.52 -12.77 1.98
CA ILE A 202 -12.17 -11.67 2.72
C ILE A 202 -13.68 -11.79 2.58
N HIS A 203 -14.37 -11.79 3.71
CA HIS A 203 -15.81 -11.63 3.77
C HIS A 203 -16.15 -10.34 4.51
N ALA A 204 -16.63 -9.34 3.78
CA ALA A 204 -16.92 -8.00 4.27
C ALA A 204 -18.26 -7.48 3.69
N PRO A 205 -19.42 -8.05 4.08
CA PRO A 205 -20.71 -7.89 3.38
C PRO A 205 -21.20 -6.45 3.29
N ASN A 206 -20.78 -5.59 4.22
CA ASN A 206 -21.17 -4.17 4.22
C ASN A 206 -20.43 -3.34 3.17
N VAL A 207 -19.26 -3.80 2.71
CA VAL A 207 -18.40 -3.08 1.76
C VAL A 207 -18.23 -3.81 0.44
N CYS A 208 -18.38 -5.13 0.43
CA CYS A 208 -18.28 -5.97 -0.76
C CYS A 208 -19.45 -6.95 -0.80
N ALA A 209 -20.11 -7.11 -1.98
CA ALA A 209 -21.26 -7.99 -2.14
C ALA A 209 -20.92 -9.46 -1.99
N GLU A 210 -19.76 -9.83 -2.50
CA GLU A 210 -19.30 -11.20 -2.60
C GLU A 210 -18.04 -11.41 -1.76
N GLU A 211 -17.77 -12.66 -1.44
CA GLU A 211 -16.53 -13.05 -0.82
C GLU A 211 -15.37 -12.87 -1.82
N LEU A 212 -14.31 -12.22 -1.39
CA LEU A 212 -13.14 -11.94 -2.23
C LEU A 212 -12.05 -12.95 -1.95
N ILE A 213 -11.68 -13.73 -2.97
CA ILE A 213 -10.49 -14.57 -2.96
C ILE A 213 -9.35 -13.74 -3.53
N THR A 214 -8.38 -13.39 -2.69
CA THR A 214 -7.25 -12.57 -3.09
C THR A 214 -6.11 -13.42 -3.65
N ASN A 215 -5.12 -12.76 -4.27
CA ASN A 215 -3.83 -13.37 -4.58
C ASN A 215 -2.77 -13.12 -3.48
N ASP A 216 -3.15 -12.56 -2.35
CA ASP A 216 -2.24 -12.26 -1.26
C ASP A 216 -2.07 -13.49 -0.36
N ILE A 217 -0.88 -14.04 -0.31
CA ILE A 217 -0.52 -15.14 0.60
C ILE A 217 -0.39 -14.56 2.00
N ALA A 218 -1.05 -15.19 2.96
CA ALA A 218 -1.16 -14.67 4.31
C ALA A 218 -1.01 -15.75 5.39
N GLU A 219 -0.79 -15.29 6.61
CA GLU A 219 -0.95 -16.08 7.84
C GLU A 219 -2.01 -15.42 8.70
N ILE A 220 -2.73 -16.23 9.47
CA ILE A 220 -3.71 -15.77 10.47
C ILE A 220 -3.28 -16.35 11.82
N ASN A 221 -3.20 -15.50 12.85
CA ASN A 221 -2.86 -15.90 14.20
C ASN A 221 -4.12 -16.30 15.02
N GLU A 222 -3.91 -16.76 16.25
CA GLU A 222 -4.97 -17.21 17.16
C GLU A 222 -5.95 -16.08 17.55
N GLU A 223 -5.53 -14.81 17.43
CA GLU A 223 -6.37 -13.65 17.71
C GLU A 223 -7.22 -13.23 16.48
N GLY A 224 -7.13 -13.94 15.35
CA GLY A 224 -7.82 -13.60 14.11
C GLY A 224 -7.20 -12.40 13.36
N LYS A 225 -5.99 -11.98 13.73
CA LYS A 225 -5.20 -10.99 12.99
C LYS A 225 -4.41 -11.69 11.89
N PHE A 226 -4.04 -10.97 10.84
CA PHE A 226 -3.31 -11.54 9.71
C PHE A 226 -2.10 -10.70 9.30
N ARG A 227 -1.14 -11.33 8.65
CA ARG A 227 -0.03 -10.66 7.96
C ARG A 227 0.10 -11.17 6.54
N ILE A 228 0.55 -10.31 5.66
CA ILE A 228 0.79 -10.66 4.26
C ILE A 228 2.24 -11.09 4.11
N LEU A 229 2.43 -12.24 3.51
CA LEU A 229 3.76 -12.83 3.24
C LEU A 229 4.24 -12.51 1.81
N GLY A 230 3.30 -12.24 0.89
CA GLY A 230 3.59 -11.94 -0.50
C GLY A 230 2.38 -12.18 -1.38
N ARG A 231 2.61 -12.24 -2.69
CA ARG A 231 1.55 -12.49 -3.66
C ARG A 231 1.76 -13.81 -4.41
N LYS A 232 0.69 -14.54 -4.64
CA LYS A 232 0.70 -15.77 -5.43
C LYS A 232 1.31 -15.54 -6.82
N ASP A 233 1.00 -14.40 -7.45
CA ASP A 233 1.51 -14.01 -8.77
C ASP A 233 3.03 -13.78 -8.79
N ASN A 234 3.63 -13.51 -7.63
CA ASN A 234 5.06 -13.27 -7.44
C ASN A 234 5.80 -14.50 -6.90
N THR A 235 5.16 -15.68 -6.93
CA THR A 235 5.83 -16.94 -6.54
C THR A 235 6.69 -17.45 -7.68
N ILE A 236 7.97 -17.66 -7.42
CA ILE A 236 8.92 -18.32 -8.34
C ILE A 236 8.90 -19.82 -8.05
N ASN A 237 8.69 -20.64 -9.09
CA ASN A 237 8.73 -22.10 -8.97
C ASN A 237 10.06 -22.63 -9.49
N SER A 238 11.04 -22.75 -8.59
CA SER A 238 12.40 -23.18 -8.93
C SER A 238 12.66 -24.62 -8.48
N GLY A 239 12.68 -25.57 -9.43
CA GLY A 239 12.95 -26.96 -9.14
C GLY A 239 11.95 -27.61 -8.16
N GLY A 240 10.69 -27.18 -8.18
CA GLY A 240 9.64 -27.64 -7.28
C GLY A 240 9.56 -26.88 -5.95
N VAL A 241 10.46 -25.93 -5.70
CA VAL A 241 10.42 -25.06 -4.52
C VAL A 241 9.65 -23.79 -4.86
N LYS A 242 8.63 -23.44 -4.07
CA LYS A 242 7.90 -22.18 -4.16
C LYS A 242 8.64 -21.10 -3.37
N ILE A 243 9.07 -20.04 -4.05
CA ILE A 243 9.88 -18.96 -3.48
C ILE A 243 9.09 -17.66 -3.63
N GLN A 244 8.78 -17.00 -2.51
CA GLN A 244 8.11 -15.70 -2.51
C GLN A 244 9.13 -14.60 -2.74
N ILE A 245 8.94 -13.80 -3.81
CA ILE A 245 9.81 -12.67 -4.14
C ILE A 245 9.93 -11.72 -2.95
N GLU A 246 8.82 -11.38 -2.31
CA GLU A 246 8.75 -10.44 -1.21
C GLU A 246 9.57 -10.89 0.01
N LEU A 247 9.60 -12.19 0.29
CA LEU A 247 10.41 -12.72 1.40
C LEU A 247 11.91 -12.64 1.09
N VAL A 248 12.30 -12.95 -0.15
CA VAL A 248 13.71 -12.81 -0.57
C VAL A 248 14.13 -11.34 -0.50
N GLU A 249 13.31 -10.42 -1.01
CA GLU A 249 13.59 -8.99 -0.95
C GLU A 249 13.65 -8.46 0.48
N ALA A 250 12.73 -8.87 1.36
CA ALA A 250 12.74 -8.46 2.75
C ALA A 250 14.02 -8.91 3.47
N THR A 251 14.43 -10.16 3.26
CA THR A 251 15.69 -10.69 3.84
C THR A 251 16.90 -9.88 3.36
N LEU A 252 17.00 -9.63 2.06
CA LEU A 252 18.18 -8.94 1.49
C LEU A 252 18.23 -7.44 1.80
N LYS A 253 17.08 -6.76 1.97
CA LYS A 253 17.02 -5.33 2.31
C LYS A 253 17.71 -4.99 3.63
N ALA A 254 17.78 -5.94 4.57
CA ALA A 254 18.48 -5.75 5.84
C ALA A 254 20.02 -5.73 5.68
N HIS A 255 20.55 -6.18 4.52
CA HIS A 255 21.97 -6.42 4.31
C HIS A 255 22.53 -5.75 3.04
N LEU A 256 21.69 -5.23 2.17
CA LEU A 256 22.08 -4.53 0.93
C LEU A 256 21.58 -3.09 0.93
N ASP A 257 22.49 -2.13 0.94
CA ASP A 257 22.21 -0.68 0.91
C ASP A 257 22.02 -0.14 -0.53
N ILE A 258 21.82 -1.02 -1.51
CA ILE A 258 21.63 -0.65 -2.91
C ILE A 258 20.20 -0.96 -3.36
N PRO A 259 19.64 -0.19 -4.31
CA PRO A 259 18.38 -0.54 -4.93
C PRO A 259 18.48 -1.85 -5.72
N PHE A 260 17.57 -2.78 -5.48
CA PHE A 260 17.46 -4.05 -6.20
C PHE A 260 16.01 -4.54 -6.27
N GLN A 261 15.76 -5.49 -7.16
CA GLN A 261 14.48 -6.22 -7.28
C GLN A 261 14.76 -7.69 -7.55
N ILE A 262 13.96 -8.55 -6.95
CA ILE A 262 13.95 -9.99 -7.26
C ILE A 262 12.89 -10.27 -8.32
N THR A 263 13.23 -11.13 -9.29
CA THR A 263 12.34 -11.57 -10.35
C THR A 263 12.65 -13.02 -10.75
N ALA A 264 11.92 -13.52 -11.74
CA ALA A 264 12.11 -14.85 -12.29
C ALA A 264 12.54 -14.82 -13.75
N ARG A 265 13.36 -15.80 -14.14
CA ARG A 265 13.67 -16.12 -15.53
C ARG A 265 13.34 -17.58 -15.81
N LYS A 266 12.79 -17.87 -16.99
CA LYS A 266 12.57 -19.26 -17.45
C LYS A 266 13.90 -20.02 -17.52
N ASP A 267 13.90 -21.26 -17.07
CA ASP A 267 15.06 -22.14 -17.06
C ASP A 267 14.64 -23.57 -17.44
N ALA A 268 15.40 -24.18 -18.35
CA ALA A 268 15.06 -25.52 -18.88
C ALA A 268 15.14 -26.63 -17.81
N LYS A 269 15.98 -26.48 -16.79
CA LYS A 269 16.20 -27.48 -15.75
C LYS A 269 15.29 -27.30 -14.55
N PHE A 270 15.09 -26.03 -14.14
CA PHE A 270 14.39 -25.70 -12.91
C PHE A 270 12.97 -25.17 -13.12
N GLY A 271 12.54 -25.00 -14.39
CA GLY A 271 11.30 -24.31 -14.75
C GLY A 271 11.47 -22.78 -14.66
N GLU A 272 11.79 -22.30 -13.48
CA GLU A 272 12.19 -20.90 -13.25
C GLU A 272 13.42 -20.85 -12.33
N ILE A 273 14.18 -19.75 -12.45
CA ILE A 273 15.27 -19.42 -11.53
C ILE A 273 15.05 -18.03 -10.94
N VAL A 274 15.55 -17.84 -9.73
CA VAL A 274 15.60 -16.53 -9.07
C VAL A 274 16.65 -15.67 -9.77
N VAL A 275 16.28 -14.44 -10.10
CA VAL A 275 17.16 -13.43 -10.69
C VAL A 275 17.12 -12.19 -9.81
N LEU A 276 18.28 -11.60 -9.52
CA LEU A 276 18.41 -10.32 -8.86
C LEU A 276 18.79 -9.25 -9.89
N ILE A 277 17.94 -8.23 -10.02
CA ILE A 277 18.24 -7.02 -10.82
C ILE A 277 18.67 -5.93 -9.85
N TYR A 278 19.78 -5.25 -10.13
CA TYR A 278 20.34 -4.23 -9.25
C TYR A 278 20.80 -3.00 -10.01
N ASN A 279 20.85 -1.85 -9.33
CA ASN A 279 21.40 -0.63 -9.91
C ASN A 279 22.92 -0.77 -10.09
N LYS A 280 23.46 -0.33 -11.22
CA LYS A 280 24.89 -0.43 -11.62
C LYS A 280 25.90 0.17 -10.63
N VAL A 281 25.49 0.97 -9.65
CA VAL A 281 26.37 1.43 -8.57
C VAL A 281 26.78 0.28 -7.63
N GLY A 282 26.03 -0.83 -7.62
CA GLY A 282 26.34 -1.99 -6.80
C GLY A 282 27.45 -2.86 -7.38
N ASN A 283 28.23 -3.51 -6.52
CA ASN A 283 29.23 -4.51 -6.89
C ASN A 283 28.60 -5.91 -6.87
N GLU A 284 28.61 -6.62 -8.00
CA GLU A 284 27.99 -7.94 -8.12
C GLU A 284 28.59 -8.97 -7.14
N ASP A 285 29.91 -8.96 -6.93
CA ASP A 285 30.57 -9.93 -6.06
C ASP A 285 30.15 -9.73 -4.58
N ASP A 286 29.95 -8.48 -4.17
CA ASP A 286 29.46 -8.15 -2.82
C ASP A 286 28.01 -8.60 -2.65
N ILE A 287 27.15 -8.29 -3.64
CA ILE A 287 25.75 -8.71 -3.65
C ILE A 287 25.63 -10.22 -3.59
N ARG A 288 26.44 -10.93 -4.38
CA ARG A 288 26.47 -12.39 -4.43
C ARG A 288 26.84 -12.99 -3.07
N ARG A 289 27.88 -12.45 -2.43
CA ARG A 289 28.29 -12.89 -1.08
C ARG A 289 27.18 -12.71 -0.05
N VAL A 290 26.49 -11.58 -0.08
CA VAL A 290 25.35 -11.35 0.82
C VAL A 290 24.22 -12.35 0.53
N CYS A 291 23.86 -12.55 -0.73
CA CYS A 291 22.83 -13.54 -1.08
C CYS A 291 23.18 -14.94 -0.62
N GLU A 292 24.44 -15.36 -0.75
CA GLU A 292 24.89 -16.71 -0.33
C GLU A 292 24.93 -16.87 1.19
N SER A 293 25.16 -15.78 1.96
CA SER A 293 25.19 -15.83 3.43
C SER A 293 23.79 -15.76 4.06
N GLU A 294 22.90 -14.96 3.49
CA GLU A 294 21.62 -14.61 4.14
C GLU A 294 20.42 -15.42 3.64
N LEU A 295 20.51 -15.99 2.43
CA LEU A 295 19.40 -16.72 1.84
C LEU A 295 19.54 -18.24 1.96
N PRO A 296 18.43 -18.98 2.14
CA PRO A 296 18.43 -20.41 1.95
C PRO A 296 18.96 -20.79 0.56
N THR A 297 19.69 -21.89 0.44
CA THR A 297 20.38 -22.31 -0.79
C THR A 297 19.51 -22.27 -2.06
N TYR A 298 18.23 -22.61 -1.95
CA TYR A 298 17.31 -22.62 -3.09
C TYR A 298 16.78 -21.22 -3.45
N TRP A 299 16.94 -20.22 -2.57
CA TRP A 299 16.50 -18.84 -2.79
C TRP A 299 17.59 -17.97 -3.39
N VAL A 300 18.85 -18.44 -3.32
CA VAL A 300 20.01 -17.69 -3.86
C VAL A 300 19.82 -17.47 -5.35
N PRO A 301 19.89 -16.20 -5.82
CA PRO A 301 19.76 -15.87 -7.25
C PRO A 301 20.80 -16.61 -8.09
N LYS A 302 20.36 -17.15 -9.21
CA LYS A 302 21.24 -17.84 -10.19
C LYS A 302 21.70 -16.91 -11.32
N ALA A 303 21.18 -15.70 -11.37
CA ALA A 303 21.61 -14.67 -12.29
C ALA A 303 21.50 -13.29 -11.60
N TYR A 304 22.42 -12.39 -11.97
CA TYR A 304 22.51 -11.04 -11.47
C TYR A 304 22.56 -10.11 -12.69
N ILE A 305 21.72 -9.07 -12.71
CA ILE A 305 21.58 -8.18 -13.87
C ILE A 305 21.70 -6.74 -13.40
N ALA A 306 22.74 -6.05 -13.87
CA ALA A 306 22.94 -4.63 -13.62
C ALA A 306 22.09 -3.79 -14.58
N VAL A 307 21.36 -2.80 -14.06
CA VAL A 307 20.58 -1.83 -14.83
C VAL A 307 20.90 -0.41 -14.41
N ASP A 308 20.64 0.57 -15.28
CA ASP A 308 20.81 1.99 -14.92
C ASP A 308 19.75 2.42 -13.92
N GLU A 309 18.50 2.03 -14.16
CA GLU A 309 17.34 2.30 -13.28
C GLU A 309 16.50 1.06 -13.13
N LEU A 310 16.01 0.81 -11.90
CA LEU A 310 15.09 -0.28 -11.63
C LEU A 310 13.71 0.05 -12.23
N PRO A 311 13.02 -0.94 -12.82
CA PRO A 311 11.70 -0.72 -13.38
C PRO A 311 10.67 -0.43 -12.28
N MET A 312 10.01 0.74 -12.38
CA MET A 312 8.99 1.20 -11.44
C MET A 312 7.72 1.58 -12.19
N THR A 313 6.56 1.34 -11.56
CA THR A 313 5.27 1.81 -12.06
C THR A 313 5.16 3.33 -11.89
N GLY A 314 4.22 3.97 -12.60
CA GLY A 314 3.93 5.40 -12.43
C GLY A 314 3.47 5.81 -11.01
N THR A 315 3.14 4.84 -10.15
CA THR A 315 2.79 5.03 -8.73
C THR A 315 3.95 4.76 -7.77
N GLY A 316 5.17 4.53 -8.30
CA GLY A 316 6.37 4.29 -7.50
C GLY A 316 6.47 2.88 -6.89
N LYS A 317 5.73 1.90 -7.43
CA LYS A 317 5.85 0.49 -7.03
C LYS A 317 6.80 -0.26 -7.99
N PRO A 318 7.45 -1.35 -7.54
CA PRO A 318 8.20 -2.23 -8.44
C PRO A 318 7.33 -2.71 -9.61
N ASP A 319 7.80 -2.48 -10.85
CA ASP A 319 7.15 -3.01 -12.05
C ASP A 319 7.66 -4.44 -12.30
N ARG A 320 6.96 -5.40 -11.71
CA ARG A 320 7.30 -6.83 -11.79
C ARG A 320 7.27 -7.38 -13.22
N ALA A 321 6.38 -6.86 -14.07
CA ALA A 321 6.27 -7.30 -15.45
C ALA A 321 7.51 -6.86 -16.26
N SER A 322 7.92 -5.60 -16.11
CA SER A 322 9.13 -5.09 -16.76
C SER A 322 10.39 -5.76 -16.21
N ALA A 323 10.49 -5.98 -14.89
CA ALA A 323 11.59 -6.72 -14.29
C ALA A 323 11.73 -8.15 -14.88
N ARG A 324 10.59 -8.83 -15.07
CA ARG A 324 10.57 -10.18 -15.65
C ARG A 324 10.98 -10.18 -17.14
N ARG A 325 10.59 -9.17 -17.92
CA ARG A 325 11.05 -9.02 -19.32
C ARG A 325 12.56 -8.80 -19.37
N ILE A 326 13.10 -7.89 -18.59
CA ILE A 326 14.54 -7.65 -18.47
C ILE A 326 15.28 -8.96 -18.15
N ALA A 327 14.79 -9.74 -17.19
CA ALA A 327 15.42 -11.00 -16.79
C ALA A 327 15.41 -12.05 -17.91
N ASN A 328 14.43 -12.03 -18.81
CA ASN A 328 14.33 -12.93 -19.96
C ASN A 328 15.01 -12.39 -21.23
N GLY A 329 15.56 -11.17 -21.21
CA GLY A 329 16.25 -10.55 -22.34
C GLY A 329 15.30 -9.99 -23.40
N GLU A 330 14.08 -9.57 -22.98
CA GLU A 330 13.02 -9.02 -23.83
C GLU A 330 12.95 -7.48 -23.77
#